data_0d66a1e7406cf0bf94d7aaff9b99a547
#
_entry.id   0d66a1e7406cf0bf94d7aaff9b99a547
#
_cell.length_a   1.000
_cell.length_b   1.000
_cell.length_c   1.000
_cell.angle_alpha   90.00
_cell.angle_beta   90.00
_cell.angle_gamma   90.00
#
_symmetry.space_group_name_H-M   'P 1'
#
loop_
_entity.id
_entity.type
_entity.pdbx_description
1 polymer ?
#
loop_
_entity_poly.entity_id
_entity_poly.type
_entity_poly.pdbx_seq_one_letter_code
_entity_poly.pdbx_strand_id
1 'polypeptide(L)'
;MALRAYTSGTTGKPKGVPLTNRQVTVSIRTVMAAWRWQPDDVLVHALPLYHQHGLGGLHTALIAGGTVHIRSKFSAQDLVQAAADTRASVLFAVPTIYQALADSPAARAGGLRGLRLAVCGSAPLSPSLAARLPDVLGRLPVIRYGTTESGLDVSNPVAAPRGDTLGVPLPGVHVRIRAAHGPAGPGTDGEIQVRGPHVFSGYWHDPAGTSAAFTPDGWFRTGDIGAVDPATGHLVIRGRTKEMIITGGLNVYPREVEIALETHPSVAEAAVAGIPDQRWGEQVTAWVVLRDGHRLDEAAVIAHARTQLAAYKCPKRIYQLTELPRNQLGKILRSALG
;
A
#
# COMPACT_ATOMS: atom_id res chain seq x y z
N MET A 1 3.44 -27.56 1.48
CA MET A 1 2.64 -26.31 1.48
C MET A 1 2.38 -25.94 2.92
N ALA A 2 2.73 -24.71 3.34
CA ALA A 2 2.47 -24.21 4.69
C ALA A 2 1.20 -23.38 4.75
N LEU A 3 0.97 -22.57 3.72
CA LEU A 3 -0.11 -21.60 3.63
C LEU A 3 -0.65 -21.59 2.21
N ARG A 4 -1.96 -21.46 2.06
CA ARG A 4 -2.61 -21.07 0.81
C ARG A 4 -3.41 -19.80 1.06
N ALA A 5 -2.90 -18.70 0.56
CA ALA A 5 -3.62 -17.43 0.54
C ALA A 5 -4.41 -17.26 -0.76
N TYR A 6 -5.36 -16.36 -0.78
CA TYR A 6 -6.13 -16.05 -1.98
C TYR A 6 -6.02 -14.56 -2.31
N THR A 7 -5.79 -14.26 -3.59
CA THR A 7 -5.85 -12.88 -4.08
C THR A 7 -7.20 -12.64 -4.73
N SER A 8 -7.72 -11.44 -4.60
CA SER A 8 -8.80 -10.96 -5.46
C SER A 8 -8.22 -10.78 -6.86
N GLY A 9 -8.28 -11.83 -7.69
CA GLY A 9 -7.86 -11.73 -9.09
C GLY A 9 -8.61 -10.58 -9.78
N THR A 10 -7.92 -9.84 -10.61
CA THR A 10 -8.52 -8.76 -11.42
C THR A 10 -9.51 -9.28 -12.46
N THR A 11 -9.61 -10.60 -12.63
CA THR A 11 -10.58 -11.33 -13.48
C THR A 11 -11.83 -11.78 -12.70
N GLY A 12 -12.03 -11.32 -11.49
CA GLY A 12 -13.19 -11.63 -10.65
C GLY A 12 -13.11 -12.93 -9.86
N LYS A 13 -12.30 -13.91 -10.26
CA LYS A 13 -12.12 -15.16 -9.51
C LYS A 13 -10.85 -15.09 -8.64
N PRO A 14 -10.95 -15.39 -7.33
CA PRO A 14 -9.78 -15.44 -6.45
C PRO A 14 -8.76 -16.48 -6.93
N LYS A 15 -7.49 -16.12 -6.99
CA LYS A 15 -6.40 -17.05 -7.30
C LYS A 15 -5.77 -17.58 -6.01
N GLY A 16 -5.59 -18.89 -5.93
CA GLY A 16 -4.89 -19.53 -4.82
C GLY A 16 -3.38 -19.38 -4.95
N VAL A 17 -2.74 -18.87 -3.91
CA VAL A 17 -1.29 -18.70 -3.80
C VAL A 17 -0.74 -19.67 -2.77
N PRO A 18 -0.19 -20.83 -3.19
CA PRO A 18 0.45 -21.78 -2.28
C PRO A 18 1.84 -21.27 -1.90
N LEU A 19 2.11 -21.17 -0.60
CA LEU A 19 3.41 -20.85 -0.06
C LEU A 19 3.97 -22.05 0.72
N THR A 20 5.23 -22.35 0.51
CA THR A 20 5.96 -23.39 1.23
C THR A 20 6.44 -22.89 2.59
N ASN A 21 6.77 -23.79 3.51
CA ASN A 21 7.41 -23.44 4.79
C ASN A 21 8.68 -22.61 4.57
N ARG A 22 9.49 -22.97 3.56
CA ARG A 22 10.72 -22.25 3.21
C ARG A 22 10.41 -20.79 2.84
N GLN A 23 9.45 -20.55 1.95
CA GLN A 23 9.08 -19.21 1.49
C GLN A 23 8.58 -18.33 2.65
N VAL A 24 7.68 -18.87 3.47
CA VAL A 24 7.15 -18.18 4.65
C VAL A 24 8.26 -17.87 5.65
N THR A 25 9.10 -18.87 5.98
CA THR A 25 10.19 -18.69 6.97
C THR A 25 11.23 -17.68 6.49
N VAL A 26 11.62 -17.71 5.21
CA VAL A 26 12.56 -16.73 4.66
C VAL A 26 11.98 -15.33 4.74
N SER A 27 10.74 -15.11 4.31
CA SER A 27 10.07 -13.81 4.39
C SER A 27 10.05 -13.28 5.83
N ILE A 28 9.66 -14.12 6.80
CA ILE A 28 9.60 -13.72 8.21
C ILE A 28 10.98 -13.36 8.76
N ARG A 29 12.00 -14.19 8.53
CA ARG A 29 13.37 -13.93 9.02
C ARG A 29 13.95 -12.63 8.44
N THR A 30 13.67 -12.36 7.17
CA THR A 30 14.08 -11.13 6.52
C THR A 30 13.44 -9.91 7.17
N VAL A 31 12.13 -9.99 7.46
CA VAL A 31 11.39 -8.94 8.17
C VAL A 31 11.90 -8.75 9.60
N MET A 32 12.15 -9.83 10.32
CA MET A 32 12.70 -9.76 11.68
C MET A 32 14.03 -9.00 11.71
N ALA A 33 14.93 -9.31 10.80
CA ALA A 33 16.22 -8.64 10.69
C ALA A 33 16.06 -7.17 10.30
N ALA A 34 15.26 -6.86 9.26
CA ALA A 34 15.07 -5.50 8.75
C ALA A 34 14.42 -4.56 9.77
N TRP A 35 13.47 -5.06 10.56
CA TRP A 35 12.74 -4.28 11.56
C TRP A 35 13.24 -4.48 12.99
N ARG A 36 14.34 -5.21 13.16
CA ARG A 36 15.01 -5.45 14.45
C ARG A 36 14.05 -5.92 15.54
N TRP A 37 13.27 -6.97 15.21
CA TRP A 37 12.37 -7.57 16.18
C TRP A 37 13.12 -8.11 17.41
N GLN A 38 12.50 -7.91 18.58
CA GLN A 38 13.05 -8.32 19.87
C GLN A 38 12.12 -9.33 20.55
N PRO A 39 12.64 -10.22 21.40
CA PRO A 39 11.82 -11.19 22.13
C PRO A 39 10.82 -10.55 23.13
N ASP A 40 11.08 -9.34 23.56
CA ASP A 40 10.21 -8.56 24.45
C ASP A 40 9.22 -7.65 23.71
N ASP A 41 9.18 -7.74 22.38
CA ASP A 41 8.19 -6.99 21.61
C ASP A 41 6.76 -7.44 21.89
N VAL A 42 5.88 -6.46 22.04
CA VAL A 42 4.46 -6.66 22.23
C VAL A 42 3.71 -6.04 21.06
N LEU A 43 3.09 -6.89 20.24
CA LEU A 43 2.28 -6.49 19.11
C LEU A 43 0.80 -6.39 19.49
N VAL A 44 0.21 -5.21 19.43
CA VAL A 44 -1.26 -5.06 19.39
C VAL A 44 -1.73 -5.15 17.96
N HIS A 45 -2.66 -6.06 17.68
CA HIS A 45 -3.00 -6.50 16.34
C HIS A 45 -4.50 -6.53 16.08
N ALA A 46 -4.96 -5.68 15.16
CA ALA A 46 -6.37 -5.59 14.76
C ALA A 46 -6.58 -5.89 13.25
N LEU A 47 -5.53 -6.36 12.56
CA LEU A 47 -5.64 -6.71 11.14
C LEU A 47 -6.21 -8.12 10.95
N PRO A 48 -6.99 -8.36 9.87
CA PRO A 48 -7.48 -9.70 9.54
C PRO A 48 -6.33 -10.69 9.30
N LEU A 49 -6.39 -11.85 9.94
CA LEU A 49 -5.35 -12.89 9.83
C LEU A 49 -5.40 -13.70 8.53
N TYR A 50 -6.43 -13.54 7.72
CA TYR A 50 -6.51 -14.16 6.38
C TYR A 50 -5.77 -13.37 5.28
N HIS A 51 -5.13 -12.25 5.64
CA HIS A 51 -4.28 -11.48 4.75
C HIS A 51 -2.82 -11.51 5.21
N GLN A 52 -1.89 -11.49 4.23
CA GLN A 52 -0.45 -11.53 4.47
C GLN A 52 0.06 -10.46 5.44
N HIS A 53 -0.53 -9.25 5.45
CA HIS A 53 -0.12 -8.21 6.37
C HIS A 53 -0.47 -8.57 7.83
N GLY A 54 -1.68 -9.06 8.07
CA GLY A 54 -2.10 -9.50 9.40
C GLY A 54 -1.37 -10.77 9.84
N LEU A 55 -1.41 -11.79 9.01
CA LEU A 55 -0.79 -13.09 9.30
C LEU A 55 0.74 -12.97 9.45
N GLY A 56 1.39 -12.18 8.59
CA GLY A 56 2.83 -11.93 8.65
C GLY A 56 3.26 -11.26 9.96
N GLY A 57 2.49 -10.27 10.44
CA GLY A 57 2.74 -9.65 11.75
C GLY A 57 2.68 -10.65 12.90
N LEU A 58 1.62 -11.48 12.92
CA LEU A 58 1.47 -12.55 13.91
C LEU A 58 2.64 -13.54 13.86
N HIS A 59 2.95 -14.07 12.69
CA HIS A 59 4.06 -15.03 12.54
C HIS A 59 5.40 -14.43 12.96
N THR A 60 5.65 -13.18 12.58
CA THR A 60 6.92 -12.50 12.91
C THR A 60 7.06 -12.33 14.42
N ALA A 61 6.02 -11.86 15.10
CA ALA A 61 6.04 -11.69 16.54
C ALA A 61 6.28 -13.03 17.26
N LEU A 62 5.57 -14.09 16.88
CA LEU A 62 5.71 -15.40 17.52
C LEU A 62 7.09 -16.04 17.29
N ILE A 63 7.63 -15.95 16.07
CA ILE A 63 8.96 -16.50 15.75
C ILE A 63 10.07 -15.67 16.42
N ALA A 64 9.87 -14.37 16.64
CA ALA A 64 10.77 -13.51 17.38
C ALA A 64 10.75 -13.78 18.91
N GLY A 65 9.78 -14.57 19.40
CA GLY A 65 9.58 -14.80 20.84
C GLY A 65 8.75 -13.72 21.53
N GLY A 66 8.15 -12.81 20.76
CA GLY A 66 7.33 -11.70 21.26
C GLY A 66 5.91 -12.12 21.64
N THR A 67 5.16 -11.17 22.18
CA THR A 67 3.76 -11.34 22.57
C THR A 67 2.82 -10.69 21.58
N VAL A 68 1.65 -11.28 21.36
CA VAL A 68 0.62 -10.73 20.45
C VAL A 68 -0.71 -10.60 21.19
N HIS A 69 -1.26 -9.40 21.19
CA HIS A 69 -2.61 -9.11 21.68
C HIS A 69 -3.55 -8.87 20.48
N ILE A 70 -4.33 -9.90 20.13
CA ILE A 70 -5.25 -9.86 18.99
C ILE A 70 -6.57 -9.20 19.42
N ARG A 71 -7.03 -8.24 18.60
CA ARG A 71 -8.34 -7.62 18.71
C ARG A 71 -9.22 -8.15 17.58
N SER A 72 -10.36 -8.70 17.93
CA SER A 72 -11.30 -9.31 16.95
C SER A 72 -11.98 -8.28 16.05
N LYS A 73 -12.10 -7.04 16.54
CA LYS A 73 -12.63 -5.89 15.80
C LYS A 73 -11.74 -4.69 16.04
N PHE A 74 -11.63 -3.83 15.04
CA PHE A 74 -10.94 -2.56 15.18
C PHE A 74 -11.86 -1.52 15.82
N SER A 75 -11.34 -0.85 16.85
CA SER A 75 -11.82 0.41 17.41
C SER A 75 -10.59 1.22 17.80
N ALA A 76 -10.54 2.49 17.41
CA ALA A 76 -9.38 3.34 17.71
C ALA A 76 -9.18 3.50 19.23
N GLN A 77 -10.28 3.69 19.99
CA GLN A 77 -10.24 3.80 21.44
C GLN A 77 -9.73 2.50 22.11
N ASP A 78 -10.29 1.36 21.71
CA ASP A 78 -9.92 0.05 22.26
C ASP A 78 -8.45 -0.30 21.92
N LEU A 79 -7.99 0.03 20.72
CA LEU A 79 -6.61 -0.22 20.32
C LEU A 79 -5.62 0.64 21.12
N VAL A 80 -5.93 1.91 21.35
CA VAL A 80 -5.11 2.79 22.19
C VAL A 80 -5.08 2.30 23.64
N GLN A 81 -6.23 1.92 24.19
CA GLN A 81 -6.29 1.37 25.55
C GLN A 81 -5.51 0.05 25.66
N ALA A 82 -5.70 -0.85 24.69
CA ALA A 82 -4.95 -2.11 24.67
C ALA A 82 -3.44 -1.89 24.55
N ALA A 83 -3.02 -0.91 23.75
CA ALA A 83 -1.59 -0.56 23.63
C ALA A 83 -1.00 -0.07 24.97
N ALA A 84 -1.76 0.72 25.72
CA ALA A 84 -1.34 1.20 27.05
C ALA A 84 -1.29 0.04 28.07
N ASP A 85 -2.36 -0.75 28.17
CA ASP A 85 -2.50 -1.84 29.14
C ASP A 85 -1.42 -2.92 28.95
N THR A 86 -1.04 -3.18 27.71
CA THR A 86 -0.07 -4.22 27.36
C THR A 86 1.36 -3.70 27.17
N ARG A 87 1.56 -2.39 27.29
CA ARG A 87 2.83 -1.71 26.97
C ARG A 87 3.31 -2.07 25.57
N ALA A 88 2.39 -2.01 24.58
CA ALA A 88 2.69 -2.40 23.22
C ALA A 88 3.90 -1.62 22.67
N SER A 89 4.82 -2.35 22.04
CA SER A 89 6.00 -1.79 21.36
C SER A 89 5.83 -1.76 19.84
N VAL A 90 4.87 -2.53 19.30
CA VAL A 90 4.68 -2.72 17.87
C VAL A 90 3.20 -2.59 17.49
N LEU A 91 2.94 -1.90 16.38
CA LEU A 91 1.61 -1.78 15.76
C LEU A 91 1.71 -2.03 14.25
N PHE A 92 0.88 -2.94 13.74
CA PHE A 92 0.63 -3.10 12.30
C PHE A 92 -0.74 -2.55 11.95
N ALA A 93 -0.77 -1.63 10.98
CA ALA A 93 -2.03 -1.05 10.53
C ALA A 93 -2.02 -0.76 9.01
N VAL A 94 -3.21 -0.53 8.49
CA VAL A 94 -3.44 -0.02 7.14
C VAL A 94 -3.78 1.47 7.20
N PRO A 95 -3.72 2.23 6.10
CA PRO A 95 -3.98 3.67 6.13
C PRO A 95 -5.32 4.06 6.77
N THR A 96 -6.39 3.28 6.56
CA THR A 96 -7.71 3.56 7.18
C THR A 96 -7.69 3.44 8.70
N ILE A 97 -6.94 2.50 9.26
CA ILE A 97 -6.71 2.40 10.71
C ILE A 97 -5.91 3.59 11.20
N TYR A 98 -4.82 3.96 10.50
CA TYR A 98 -4.04 5.14 10.86
C TYR A 98 -4.85 6.43 10.76
N GLN A 99 -5.75 6.56 9.79
CA GLN A 99 -6.67 7.69 9.69
C GLN A 99 -7.56 7.77 10.95
N ALA A 100 -8.22 6.67 11.32
CA ALA A 100 -9.06 6.63 12.51
C ALA A 100 -8.28 6.91 13.81
N LEU A 101 -7.01 6.48 13.90
CA LEU A 101 -6.13 6.81 15.03
C LEU A 101 -5.76 8.31 15.03
N ALA A 102 -5.46 8.89 13.87
CA ALA A 102 -5.16 10.32 13.73
C ALA A 102 -6.37 11.20 14.09
N ASP A 103 -7.59 10.69 13.97
CA ASP A 103 -8.82 11.39 14.35
C ASP A 103 -9.22 11.12 15.82
N SER A 104 -8.64 10.11 16.46
CA SER A 104 -8.95 9.71 17.84
C SER A 104 -8.38 10.68 18.88
N PRO A 105 -9.18 11.26 19.79
CA PRO A 105 -8.68 12.07 20.89
C PRO A 105 -7.68 11.33 21.79
N ALA A 106 -7.94 10.05 22.09
CA ALA A 106 -7.07 9.23 22.93
C ALA A 106 -5.69 9.01 22.32
N ALA A 107 -5.62 8.76 21.01
CA ALA A 107 -4.36 8.61 20.30
C ALA A 107 -3.60 9.94 20.23
N ARG A 108 -4.30 11.06 19.95
CA ARG A 108 -3.69 12.41 19.97
C ARG A 108 -3.17 12.83 21.33
N ALA A 109 -3.78 12.32 22.42
CA ALA A 109 -3.26 12.53 23.79
C ALA A 109 -1.95 11.78 24.07
N GLY A 110 -1.41 11.04 23.11
CA GLY A 110 -0.09 10.40 23.20
C GLY A 110 -0.12 8.92 23.58
N GLY A 111 -1.29 8.29 23.59
CA GLY A 111 -1.45 6.88 23.98
C GLY A 111 -0.70 5.86 23.12
N LEU A 112 -0.13 6.27 21.96
CA LEU A 112 0.65 5.41 21.07
C LEU A 112 2.12 5.83 20.90
N ARG A 113 2.58 6.84 21.62
CA ARG A 113 3.98 7.36 21.49
C ARG A 113 5.03 6.40 22.01
N GLY A 114 4.66 5.41 22.81
CA GLY A 114 5.54 4.34 23.30
C GLY A 114 5.91 3.29 22.26
N LEU A 115 5.26 3.28 21.09
CA LEU A 115 5.56 2.32 20.02
C LEU A 115 6.97 2.55 19.47
N ARG A 116 7.82 1.51 19.50
CA ARG A 116 9.12 1.55 18.84
C ARG A 116 9.04 1.27 17.34
N LEU A 117 7.98 0.55 16.91
CA LEU A 117 7.77 0.18 15.52
C LEU A 117 6.27 0.30 15.16
N ALA A 118 5.95 1.16 14.22
CA ALA A 118 4.66 1.24 13.57
C ALA A 118 4.83 0.88 12.10
N VAL A 119 3.99 -0.02 11.55
CA VAL A 119 4.13 -0.53 10.18
C VAL A 119 2.86 -0.23 9.40
N CYS A 120 3.01 0.36 8.21
CA CYS A 120 1.93 0.66 7.29
C CYS A 120 2.09 -0.13 5.98
N GLY A 121 1.01 -0.76 5.53
CA GLY A 121 1.01 -1.51 4.28
C GLY A 121 -0.39 -1.73 3.71
N SER A 122 -0.46 -2.52 2.64
CA SER A 122 -1.67 -2.93 1.91
C SER A 122 -2.33 -1.84 1.04
N ALA A 123 -2.11 -0.57 1.32
CA ALA A 123 -2.55 0.56 0.50
C ALA A 123 -1.55 1.71 0.64
N PRO A 124 -1.51 2.66 -0.33
CA PRO A 124 -0.68 3.85 -0.22
C PRO A 124 -1.10 4.74 0.95
N LEU A 125 -0.12 5.29 1.66
CA LEU A 125 -0.33 6.33 2.66
C LEU A 125 -0.45 7.69 1.96
N SER A 126 -1.50 8.48 2.27
CA SER A 126 -1.62 9.81 1.69
C SER A 126 -0.62 10.78 2.35
N PRO A 127 -0.11 11.79 1.60
CA PRO A 127 0.80 12.79 2.17
C PRO A 127 0.20 13.53 3.36
N SER A 128 -1.09 13.84 3.30
CA SER A 128 -1.81 14.55 4.37
C SER A 128 -1.90 13.69 5.66
N LEU A 129 -2.15 12.40 5.51
CA LEU A 129 -2.14 11.48 6.66
C LEU A 129 -0.72 11.28 7.20
N ALA A 130 0.26 11.08 6.32
CA ALA A 130 1.66 10.94 6.71
C ALA A 130 2.17 12.10 7.56
N ALA A 131 1.76 13.34 7.22
CA ALA A 131 2.12 14.54 7.97
C ALA A 131 1.54 14.58 9.39
N ARG A 132 0.40 13.93 9.65
CA ARG A 132 -0.28 13.91 10.95
C ARG A 132 0.21 12.81 11.90
N LEU A 133 0.76 11.72 11.35
CA LEU A 133 1.10 10.52 12.14
C LEU A 133 2.23 10.73 13.15
N PRO A 134 3.26 11.56 12.92
CA PRO A 134 4.26 11.85 13.95
C PRO A 134 3.68 12.42 15.24
N ASP A 135 2.63 13.24 15.17
CA ASP A 135 1.97 13.79 16.36
C ASP A 135 1.26 12.71 17.19
N VAL A 136 0.78 11.66 16.53
CA VAL A 136 0.01 10.56 17.14
C VAL A 136 0.91 9.45 17.64
N LEU A 137 1.91 9.05 16.83
CA LEU A 137 2.74 7.88 17.07
C LEU A 137 4.14 8.24 17.63
N GLY A 138 4.50 9.54 17.64
CA GLY A 138 5.85 9.97 17.93
C GLY A 138 6.85 9.72 16.79
N ARG A 139 6.40 9.15 15.67
CA ARG A 139 7.20 8.81 14.48
C ARG A 139 6.36 8.56 13.26
N LEU A 140 6.97 8.56 12.08
CA LEU A 140 6.35 8.01 10.88
C LEU A 140 6.32 6.48 10.95
N PRO A 141 5.25 5.84 10.48
CA PRO A 141 5.25 4.39 10.31
C PRO A 141 6.21 3.97 9.19
N VAL A 142 6.80 2.80 9.35
CA VAL A 142 7.56 2.13 8.30
C VAL A 142 6.60 1.68 7.21
N ILE A 143 6.71 2.27 6.03
CA ILE A 143 5.95 1.81 4.87
C ILE A 143 6.61 0.57 4.31
N ARG A 144 5.78 -0.41 3.96
CA ARG A 144 6.22 -1.65 3.37
C ARG A 144 5.42 -1.99 2.12
N TYR A 145 6.07 -2.67 1.19
CA TYR A 145 5.48 -3.15 -0.05
C TYR A 145 5.72 -4.63 -0.24
N GLY A 146 4.75 -5.29 -0.82
CA GLY A 146 4.78 -6.69 -1.20
C GLY A 146 3.39 -7.16 -1.62
N THR A 147 3.33 -8.35 -2.20
CA THR A 147 2.11 -8.96 -2.71
C THR A 147 1.78 -10.24 -1.95
N THR A 148 0.63 -10.84 -2.20
CA THR A 148 0.31 -12.15 -1.64
C THR A 148 1.29 -13.22 -2.12
N GLU A 149 1.77 -13.07 -3.35
CA GLU A 149 2.67 -13.98 -4.06
C GLU A 149 4.12 -13.93 -3.57
N SER A 150 4.53 -12.79 -3.01
CA SER A 150 5.90 -12.56 -2.55
C SER A 150 6.03 -12.23 -1.05
N GLY A 151 4.92 -11.96 -0.37
CA GLY A 151 4.94 -11.58 1.04
C GLY A 151 5.43 -10.16 1.27
N LEU A 152 6.70 -9.96 1.60
CA LEU A 152 7.29 -8.65 1.77
C LEU A 152 8.57 -8.49 0.97
N ASP A 153 8.59 -7.51 0.09
CA ASP A 153 9.67 -7.26 -0.87
C ASP A 153 10.53 -6.05 -0.52
N VAL A 154 9.88 -4.96 -0.13
CA VAL A 154 10.50 -3.64 0.03
C VAL A 154 9.99 -3.00 1.31
N SER A 155 10.85 -2.30 2.02
CA SER A 155 10.49 -1.58 3.23
C SER A 155 11.32 -0.31 3.40
N ASN A 156 10.72 0.69 4.01
CA ASN A 156 11.45 1.83 4.56
C ASN A 156 12.42 1.35 5.64
N PRO A 157 13.60 2.00 5.75
CA PRO A 157 14.48 1.82 6.90
C PRO A 157 13.79 2.27 8.20
N VAL A 158 13.88 1.45 9.27
CA VAL A 158 13.25 1.77 10.56
C VAL A 158 13.78 3.07 11.18
N ALA A 159 15.07 3.35 10.96
CA ALA A 159 15.74 4.54 11.53
C ALA A 159 15.31 5.85 10.85
N ALA A 160 14.90 5.79 9.58
CA ALA A 160 14.55 6.97 8.79
C ALA A 160 13.38 6.64 7.83
N PRO A 161 12.18 6.36 8.35
CA PRO A 161 11.02 6.08 7.49
C PRO A 161 10.59 7.34 6.74
N ARG A 162 10.08 7.14 5.51
CA ARG A 162 9.58 8.19 4.64
C ARG A 162 8.14 7.89 4.25
N GLY A 163 7.28 8.92 4.23
CA GLY A 163 5.86 8.78 3.88
C GLY A 163 5.59 8.72 2.37
N ASP A 164 6.56 9.08 1.55
CA ASP A 164 6.44 9.29 0.10
C ASP A 164 7.07 8.15 -0.72
N THR A 165 7.74 7.19 -0.11
CA THR A 165 8.42 6.07 -0.78
C THR A 165 8.12 4.73 -0.12
N LEU A 166 8.34 3.65 -0.86
CA LEU A 166 8.26 2.28 -0.34
C LEU A 166 9.55 1.84 0.38
N GLY A 167 10.66 2.56 0.17
CA GLY A 167 11.97 2.22 0.72
C GLY A 167 12.85 1.40 -0.24
N VAL A 168 13.61 0.47 0.32
CA VAL A 168 14.59 -0.34 -0.41
C VAL A 168 14.25 -1.82 -0.34
N PRO A 169 14.74 -2.64 -1.29
CA PRO A 169 14.58 -4.09 -1.24
C PRO A 169 15.11 -4.67 0.07
N LEU A 170 14.37 -5.63 0.62
CA LEU A 170 14.79 -6.35 1.82
C LEU A 170 15.99 -7.27 1.51
N PRO A 171 16.79 -7.66 2.52
CA PRO A 171 17.92 -8.58 2.33
C PRO A 171 17.52 -9.87 1.60
N GLY A 172 18.23 -10.21 0.53
CA GLY A 172 17.93 -11.39 -0.30
C GLY A 172 16.76 -11.24 -1.27
N VAL A 173 16.15 -10.07 -1.33
CA VAL A 173 15.12 -9.70 -2.31
C VAL A 173 15.78 -8.91 -3.44
N HIS A 174 15.54 -9.33 -4.67
CA HIS A 174 15.95 -8.59 -5.85
C HIS A 174 14.72 -7.92 -6.49
N VAL A 175 14.84 -6.63 -6.75
CA VAL A 175 13.81 -5.84 -7.44
C VAL A 175 14.44 -5.22 -8.69
N ARG A 176 13.71 -5.26 -9.80
CA ARG A 176 14.05 -4.50 -11.00
C ARG A 176 12.82 -3.77 -11.52
N ILE A 177 13.05 -2.68 -12.21
CA ILE A 177 12.03 -1.95 -12.95
C ILE A 177 12.20 -2.27 -14.43
N ARG A 178 11.12 -2.72 -15.08
CA ARG A 178 11.12 -3.08 -16.49
C ARG A 178 10.26 -2.12 -17.30
N ALA A 179 10.90 -1.24 -18.05
CA ALA A 179 10.25 -0.40 -19.04
C ALA A 179 9.95 -1.17 -20.33
N ALA A 180 9.19 -0.57 -21.27
CA ALA A 180 8.80 -1.21 -22.52
C ALA A 180 10.00 -1.71 -23.36
N HIS A 181 11.11 -0.99 -23.34
CA HIS A 181 12.29 -1.28 -24.17
C HIS A 181 13.50 -1.86 -23.41
N GLY A 182 13.31 -2.27 -22.14
CA GLY A 182 14.41 -2.86 -21.38
C GLY A 182 14.36 -2.53 -19.88
N PRO A 183 15.47 -2.78 -19.16
CA PRO A 183 15.59 -2.32 -17.78
C PRO A 183 15.47 -0.80 -17.70
N ALA A 184 14.72 -0.31 -16.72
CA ALA A 184 14.59 1.13 -16.48
C ALA A 184 15.75 1.65 -15.65
N GLY A 185 16.30 2.80 -16.03
CA GLY A 185 17.19 3.57 -15.18
C GLY A 185 16.43 4.30 -14.04
N PRO A 186 17.17 4.91 -13.07
CA PRO A 186 16.56 5.72 -12.04
C PRO A 186 15.64 6.82 -12.62
N GLY A 187 14.49 7.06 -11.99
CA GLY A 187 13.49 8.02 -12.45
C GLY A 187 12.60 7.55 -13.60
N THR A 188 12.88 6.41 -14.22
CA THR A 188 12.10 5.86 -15.32
C THR A 188 11.05 4.89 -14.79
N ASP A 189 9.79 5.12 -15.15
CA ASP A 189 8.67 4.25 -14.78
C ASP A 189 8.70 2.92 -15.56
N GLY A 190 8.32 1.84 -14.88
CA GLY A 190 8.19 0.51 -15.46
C GLY A 190 7.54 -0.48 -14.52
N GLU A 191 7.31 -1.71 -15.00
CA GLU A 191 6.79 -2.79 -14.18
C GLU A 191 7.78 -3.18 -13.08
N ILE A 192 7.32 -3.20 -11.84
CA ILE A 192 8.09 -3.73 -10.70
C ILE A 192 8.13 -5.26 -10.84
N GLN A 193 9.32 -5.82 -10.94
CA GLN A 193 9.53 -7.26 -10.98
C GLN A 193 10.41 -7.69 -9.82
N VAL A 194 10.03 -8.81 -9.19
CA VAL A 194 10.65 -9.31 -7.96
C VAL A 194 11.21 -10.71 -8.17
N ARG A 195 12.35 -10.99 -7.57
CA ARG A 195 12.94 -12.33 -7.51
C ARG A 195 13.58 -12.56 -6.14
N GLY A 196 13.37 -13.75 -5.59
CA GLY A 196 13.95 -14.15 -4.30
C GLY A 196 13.37 -15.46 -3.80
N PRO A 197 13.98 -16.06 -2.77
CA PRO A 197 13.57 -17.36 -2.24
C PRO A 197 12.21 -17.34 -1.50
N HIS A 198 11.65 -16.16 -1.26
CA HIS A 198 10.36 -15.92 -0.63
C HIS A 198 9.20 -15.88 -1.64
N VAL A 199 9.50 -15.68 -2.94
CA VAL A 199 8.49 -15.60 -4.00
C VAL A 199 7.84 -16.97 -4.22
N PHE A 200 6.51 -16.99 -4.40
CA PHE A 200 5.76 -18.20 -4.68
C PHE A 200 6.24 -18.91 -5.96
N SER A 201 5.86 -20.18 -6.13
CA SER A 201 6.27 -20.96 -7.30
C SER A 201 5.20 -20.99 -8.40
N GLY A 202 4.00 -20.46 -8.15
CA GLY A 202 2.89 -20.43 -9.08
C GLY A 202 1.53 -20.52 -8.42
N TYR A 203 0.48 -20.22 -9.17
CA TYR A 203 -0.91 -20.27 -8.71
C TYR A 203 -1.43 -21.69 -8.62
N TRP A 204 -2.29 -21.94 -7.64
CA TRP A 204 -2.92 -23.25 -7.41
C TRP A 204 -3.87 -23.61 -8.55
N HIS A 205 -3.60 -24.74 -9.21
CA HIS A 205 -4.36 -25.22 -10.38
C HIS A 205 -4.54 -24.20 -11.52
N ASP A 206 -3.60 -23.25 -11.69
CA ASP A 206 -3.63 -22.26 -12.77
C ASP A 206 -2.24 -22.18 -13.44
N PRO A 207 -1.88 -23.14 -14.30
CA PRO A 207 -0.58 -23.15 -14.99
C PRO A 207 -0.47 -22.00 -16.00
N ALA A 208 -1.56 -21.60 -16.66
CA ALA A 208 -1.57 -20.49 -17.59
C ALA A 208 -1.35 -19.15 -16.86
N GLY A 209 -2.05 -18.90 -15.76
CA GLY A 209 -1.83 -17.73 -14.92
C GLY A 209 -0.43 -17.72 -14.30
N THR A 210 0.12 -18.89 -13.96
CA THR A 210 1.49 -19.02 -13.46
C THR A 210 2.50 -18.62 -14.55
N SER A 211 2.38 -19.16 -15.77
CA SER A 211 3.27 -18.79 -16.87
C SER A 211 3.22 -17.29 -17.18
N ALA A 212 2.04 -16.69 -17.16
CA ALA A 212 1.87 -15.24 -17.37
C ALA A 212 2.46 -14.38 -16.23
N ALA A 213 2.53 -14.93 -15.01
CA ALA A 213 3.03 -14.21 -13.84
C ALA A 213 4.56 -14.15 -13.76
N PHE A 214 5.27 -14.96 -14.53
CA PHE A 214 6.73 -14.97 -14.54
C PHE A 214 7.31 -14.57 -15.90
N THR A 215 8.46 -13.94 -15.88
CA THR A 215 9.26 -13.72 -17.08
C THR A 215 10.05 -14.98 -17.44
N PRO A 216 10.52 -15.15 -18.70
CA PRO A 216 11.34 -16.29 -19.09
C PRO A 216 12.62 -16.45 -18.26
N ASP A 217 13.17 -15.36 -17.71
CA ASP A 217 14.35 -15.33 -16.85
C ASP A 217 14.01 -15.43 -15.34
N GLY A 218 12.76 -15.82 -15.00
CA GLY A 218 12.33 -16.21 -13.66
C GLY A 218 12.00 -15.07 -12.70
N TRP A 219 11.67 -13.86 -13.18
CA TRP A 219 11.18 -12.77 -12.35
C TRP A 219 9.68 -12.80 -12.25
N PHE A 220 9.17 -12.63 -11.04
CA PHE A 220 7.74 -12.46 -10.81
C PHE A 220 7.30 -11.04 -11.23
N ARG A 221 6.29 -10.97 -12.07
CA ARG A 221 5.61 -9.75 -12.52
C ARG A 221 4.58 -9.35 -11.48
N THR A 222 4.80 -8.26 -10.76
CA THR A 222 3.86 -7.83 -9.72
C THR A 222 2.59 -7.22 -10.30
N GLY A 223 2.66 -6.73 -11.54
CA GLY A 223 1.62 -5.92 -12.18
C GLY A 223 1.53 -4.50 -11.60
N ASP A 224 2.42 -4.15 -10.70
CA ASP A 224 2.54 -2.79 -10.18
C ASP A 224 3.59 -2.02 -11.00
N ILE A 225 3.34 -0.73 -11.20
CA ILE A 225 4.25 0.19 -11.91
C ILE A 225 4.93 1.08 -10.87
N GLY A 226 6.23 1.28 -11.04
CA GLY A 226 7.01 2.13 -10.17
C GLY A 226 8.32 2.57 -10.80
N ALA A 227 9.10 3.30 -10.03
CA ALA A 227 10.43 3.76 -10.40
C ALA A 227 11.36 3.72 -9.18
N VAL A 228 12.66 3.77 -9.44
CA VAL A 228 13.65 4.07 -8.40
C VAL A 228 13.85 5.59 -8.40
N ASP A 229 13.57 6.22 -7.28
CA ASP A 229 13.80 7.66 -7.10
C ASP A 229 15.30 7.96 -7.19
N PRO A 230 15.75 8.81 -8.12
CA PRO A 230 17.17 9.06 -8.34
C PRO A 230 17.86 9.78 -7.18
N ALA A 231 17.12 10.52 -6.36
CA ALA A 231 17.67 11.27 -5.24
C ALA A 231 17.91 10.40 -4.00
N THR A 232 17.05 9.40 -3.79
CA THR A 232 17.06 8.59 -2.57
C THR A 232 17.44 7.12 -2.80
N GLY A 233 17.35 6.62 -4.03
CA GLY A 233 17.48 5.22 -4.36
C GLY A 233 16.28 4.36 -3.90
N HIS A 234 15.25 4.98 -3.35
CA HIS A 234 14.06 4.28 -2.87
C HIS A 234 13.11 3.93 -4.02
N LEU A 235 12.42 2.81 -3.88
CA LEU A 235 11.32 2.45 -4.76
C LEU A 235 10.11 3.35 -4.47
N VAL A 236 9.49 3.87 -5.53
CA VAL A 236 8.22 4.58 -5.49
C VAL A 236 7.21 3.85 -6.35
N ILE A 237 5.95 3.78 -5.91
CA ILE A 237 4.85 3.20 -6.67
C ILE A 237 4.12 4.30 -7.44
N ARG A 238 3.78 4.02 -8.71
CA ARG A 238 2.98 4.91 -9.56
C ARG A 238 1.53 4.44 -9.70
N GLY A 239 1.32 3.13 -9.71
CA GLY A 239 0.00 2.52 -9.87
C GLY A 239 0.07 1.06 -10.25
N ARG A 240 -1.01 0.57 -10.87
CA ARG A 240 -1.10 -0.78 -11.41
C ARG A 240 -1.29 -0.77 -12.90
N THR A 241 -0.67 -1.70 -13.61
CA THR A 241 -0.82 -1.87 -15.07
C THR A 241 -2.29 -1.96 -15.48
N LYS A 242 -3.11 -2.66 -14.70
CA LYS A 242 -4.53 -2.87 -14.99
C LYS A 242 -5.44 -1.71 -14.58
N GLU A 243 -4.94 -0.79 -13.79
CA GLU A 243 -5.65 0.42 -13.35
C GLU A 243 -5.19 1.65 -14.15
N MET A 244 -4.21 1.47 -15.04
CA MET A 244 -3.69 2.53 -15.89
C MET A 244 -4.75 2.98 -16.89
N ILE A 245 -4.98 4.27 -16.93
CA ILE A 245 -5.94 4.92 -17.84
C ILE A 245 -5.21 5.25 -19.14
N ILE A 246 -5.81 4.88 -20.27
CA ILE A 246 -5.25 5.21 -21.59
C ILE A 246 -6.11 6.30 -22.22
N THR A 247 -5.68 7.55 -22.05
CA THR A 247 -6.40 8.73 -22.54
C THR A 247 -5.66 9.38 -23.71
N GLY A 248 -6.28 9.40 -24.89
CA GLY A 248 -5.67 9.96 -26.10
C GLY A 248 -4.34 9.28 -26.48
N GLY A 249 -4.19 7.98 -26.18
CA GLY A 249 -2.95 7.22 -26.42
C GLY A 249 -1.85 7.45 -25.37
N LEU A 250 -2.12 8.22 -24.33
CA LEU A 250 -1.18 8.53 -23.24
C LEU A 250 -1.56 7.78 -21.96
N ASN A 251 -0.56 7.29 -21.24
CA ASN A 251 -0.74 6.57 -19.99
C ASN A 251 -0.90 7.54 -18.82
N VAL A 252 -1.94 7.33 -18.02
CA VAL A 252 -2.17 8.06 -16.78
C VAL A 252 -2.31 7.06 -15.62
N TYR A 253 -1.53 7.23 -14.60
CA TYR A 253 -1.62 6.40 -13.40
C TYR A 253 -2.55 7.06 -12.39
N PRO A 254 -3.67 6.42 -11.99
CA PRO A 254 -4.64 7.00 -11.06
C PRO A 254 -4.00 7.60 -9.81
N ARG A 255 -3.04 6.92 -9.22
CA ARG A 255 -2.42 7.36 -7.96
C ARG A 255 -1.68 8.69 -8.06
N GLU A 256 -1.03 8.97 -9.18
CA GLU A 256 -0.36 10.26 -9.43
C GLU A 256 -1.37 11.40 -9.39
N VAL A 257 -2.54 11.18 -9.99
CA VAL A 257 -3.62 12.17 -10.02
C VAL A 257 -4.27 12.31 -8.65
N GLU A 258 -4.53 11.20 -7.96
CA GLU A 258 -5.07 11.18 -6.59
C GLU A 258 -4.20 12.00 -5.64
N ILE A 259 -2.87 11.79 -5.66
CA ILE A 259 -1.94 12.55 -4.82
C ILE A 259 -2.06 14.06 -5.09
N ALA A 260 -2.09 14.46 -6.34
CA ALA A 260 -2.22 15.89 -6.69
C ALA A 260 -3.56 16.48 -6.21
N LEU A 261 -4.66 15.71 -6.32
CA LEU A 261 -5.97 16.15 -5.82
C LEU A 261 -5.99 16.25 -4.28
N GLU A 262 -5.39 15.29 -3.59
CA GLU A 262 -5.33 15.22 -2.12
C GLU A 262 -4.52 16.38 -1.50
N THR A 263 -3.69 17.10 -2.29
CA THR A 263 -2.99 18.32 -1.84
C THR A 263 -3.89 19.56 -1.86
N HIS A 264 -5.07 19.52 -2.49
CA HIS A 264 -6.00 20.63 -2.47
C HIS A 264 -6.64 20.77 -1.06
N PRO A 265 -6.74 22.03 -0.52
CA PRO A 265 -7.23 22.23 0.85
C PRO A 265 -8.61 21.64 1.15
N SER A 266 -9.51 21.60 0.17
CA SER A 266 -10.88 21.07 0.36
C SER A 266 -10.96 19.54 0.24
N VAL A 267 -9.95 18.85 -0.31
CA VAL A 267 -10.00 17.41 -0.60
C VAL A 267 -9.41 16.61 0.56
N ALA A 268 -10.19 15.72 1.13
CA ALA A 268 -9.74 14.77 2.15
C ALA A 268 -9.17 13.50 1.52
N GLU A 269 -9.90 12.93 0.55
CA GLU A 269 -9.53 11.72 -0.18
C GLU A 269 -9.92 11.85 -1.65
N ALA A 270 -9.18 11.17 -2.52
CA ALA A 270 -9.48 11.09 -3.94
C ALA A 270 -9.34 9.67 -4.46
N ALA A 271 -10.19 9.30 -5.41
CA ALA A 271 -10.07 8.11 -6.24
C ALA A 271 -10.21 8.50 -7.70
N VAL A 272 -9.39 7.89 -8.57
CA VAL A 272 -9.36 8.21 -10.00
C VAL A 272 -9.51 6.94 -10.81
N ALA A 273 -10.32 6.99 -11.86
CA ALA A 273 -10.48 5.91 -12.82
C ALA A 273 -10.70 6.44 -14.25
N GLY A 274 -10.45 5.59 -15.23
CA GLY A 274 -10.80 5.82 -16.62
C GLY A 274 -12.26 5.46 -16.86
N ILE A 275 -13.02 6.39 -17.42
CA ILE A 275 -14.39 6.14 -17.89
C ILE A 275 -14.36 6.11 -19.41
N PRO A 276 -14.99 5.12 -20.06
CA PRO A 276 -15.03 5.03 -21.51
C PRO A 276 -15.48 6.35 -22.15
N ASP A 277 -14.75 6.83 -23.15
CA ASP A 277 -14.98 8.08 -23.84
C ASP A 277 -14.70 7.92 -25.35
N GLN A 278 -15.62 8.40 -26.19
CA GLN A 278 -15.53 8.22 -27.66
C GLN A 278 -14.33 8.98 -28.27
N ARG A 279 -13.93 10.11 -27.68
CA ARG A 279 -12.85 10.94 -28.20
C ARG A 279 -11.49 10.52 -27.68
N TRP A 280 -11.42 10.15 -26.41
CA TRP A 280 -10.16 9.91 -25.70
C TRP A 280 -9.83 8.43 -25.49
N GLY A 281 -10.77 7.51 -25.85
CA GLY A 281 -10.73 6.11 -25.43
C GLY A 281 -11.18 5.97 -23.98
N GLU A 282 -10.42 6.57 -23.06
CA GLU A 282 -10.81 6.72 -21.66
C GLU A 282 -10.66 8.18 -21.22
N GLN A 283 -11.62 8.66 -20.45
CA GLN A 283 -11.58 9.96 -19.81
C GLN A 283 -11.10 9.81 -18.36
N VAL A 284 -10.09 10.57 -17.98
CA VAL A 284 -9.66 10.66 -16.58
C VAL A 284 -10.75 11.30 -15.74
N THR A 285 -11.32 10.54 -14.80
CA THR A 285 -12.42 10.97 -13.94
C THR A 285 -12.05 10.76 -12.48
N ALA A 286 -12.39 11.72 -11.62
CA ALA A 286 -12.09 11.67 -10.19
C ALA A 286 -13.37 11.64 -9.35
N TRP A 287 -13.28 10.98 -8.21
CA TRP A 287 -14.25 11.00 -7.13
C TRP A 287 -13.53 11.48 -5.87
N VAL A 288 -14.09 12.49 -5.20
CA VAL A 288 -13.46 13.10 -4.04
C VAL A 288 -14.36 13.07 -2.82
N VAL A 289 -13.77 12.84 -1.65
CA VAL A 289 -14.37 13.13 -0.35
C VAL A 289 -13.83 14.47 0.11
N LEU A 290 -14.70 15.36 0.47
CA LEU A 290 -14.29 16.70 0.93
C LEU A 290 -14.04 16.71 2.44
N ARG A 291 -13.21 17.64 2.87
CA ARG A 291 -13.05 17.96 4.30
C ARG A 291 -14.31 18.64 4.83
N ASP A 292 -14.56 18.50 6.12
CA ASP A 292 -15.70 19.11 6.78
C ASP A 292 -15.76 20.62 6.52
N GLY A 293 -16.99 21.12 6.24
CA GLY A 293 -17.24 22.52 5.97
C GLY A 293 -16.92 23.01 4.55
N HIS A 294 -16.36 22.13 3.70
CA HIS A 294 -16.08 22.49 2.31
C HIS A 294 -17.18 22.07 1.34
N ARG A 295 -17.27 22.76 0.21
CA ARG A 295 -18.11 22.41 -0.95
C ARG A 295 -17.22 22.16 -2.15
N LEU A 296 -17.67 21.29 -3.05
CA LEU A 296 -16.95 21.01 -4.29
C LEU A 296 -16.97 22.23 -5.21
N ASP A 297 -15.80 22.74 -5.50
CA ASP A 297 -15.51 23.60 -6.65
C ASP A 297 -14.66 22.80 -7.64
N GLU A 298 -15.33 22.14 -8.58
CA GLU A 298 -14.68 21.28 -9.57
C GLU A 298 -13.60 22.04 -10.35
N ALA A 299 -13.88 23.29 -10.73
CA ALA A 299 -12.95 24.10 -11.52
C ALA A 299 -11.69 24.44 -10.72
N ALA A 300 -11.82 24.82 -9.44
CA ALA A 300 -10.70 25.10 -8.57
C ALA A 300 -9.83 23.87 -8.32
N VAL A 301 -10.44 22.70 -8.07
CA VAL A 301 -9.70 21.45 -7.85
C VAL A 301 -8.96 21.00 -9.10
N ILE A 302 -9.56 21.12 -10.30
CA ILE A 302 -8.89 20.83 -11.57
C ILE A 302 -7.75 21.83 -11.84
N ALA A 303 -7.97 23.12 -11.58
CA ALA A 303 -6.94 24.15 -11.74
C ALA A 303 -5.74 23.87 -10.81
N HIS A 304 -5.98 23.46 -9.57
CA HIS A 304 -4.94 23.04 -8.64
C HIS A 304 -4.14 21.82 -9.17
N ALA A 305 -4.82 20.80 -9.67
CA ALA A 305 -4.14 19.63 -10.25
C ALA A 305 -3.26 20.02 -11.44
N ARG A 306 -3.66 21.00 -12.25
CA ARG A 306 -2.88 21.52 -13.40
C ARG A 306 -1.58 22.20 -13.00
N THR A 307 -1.42 22.66 -11.79
CA THR A 307 -0.15 23.22 -11.30
C THR A 307 0.92 22.15 -11.06
N GLN A 308 0.51 20.88 -10.94
CA GLN A 308 1.36 19.75 -10.57
C GLN A 308 1.45 18.69 -11.66
N LEU A 309 0.46 18.61 -12.55
CA LEU A 309 0.32 17.56 -13.55
C LEU A 309 0.24 18.12 -14.95
N ALA A 310 0.72 17.33 -15.91
CA ALA A 310 0.49 17.61 -17.32
C ALA A 310 -1.03 17.63 -17.64
N ALA A 311 -1.45 18.47 -18.54
CA ALA A 311 -2.87 18.73 -18.82
C ALA A 311 -3.69 17.49 -19.18
N TYR A 312 -3.09 16.49 -19.86
CA TYR A 312 -3.75 15.25 -20.23
C TYR A 312 -4.03 14.32 -19.03
N LYS A 313 -3.25 14.46 -17.94
CA LYS A 313 -3.41 13.70 -16.69
C LYS A 313 -4.53 14.26 -15.81
N CYS A 314 -4.87 15.54 -15.97
CA CYS A 314 -5.86 16.19 -15.12
C CYS A 314 -7.26 15.62 -15.38
N PRO A 315 -8.08 15.41 -14.33
CA PRO A 315 -9.44 14.98 -14.48
C PRO A 315 -10.25 15.89 -15.38
N LYS A 316 -11.15 15.32 -16.18
CA LYS A 316 -12.12 16.05 -17.00
C LYS A 316 -13.43 16.26 -16.25
N ARG A 317 -13.67 15.42 -15.22
CA ARG A 317 -14.83 15.48 -14.34
C ARG A 317 -14.41 15.10 -12.92
N ILE A 318 -15.03 15.73 -11.93
CA ILE A 318 -14.88 15.41 -10.52
C ILE A 318 -16.27 15.24 -9.91
N TYR A 319 -16.50 14.12 -9.25
CA TYR A 319 -17.71 13.84 -8.50
C TYR A 319 -17.42 13.85 -7.00
N GLN A 320 -18.37 14.37 -6.21
CA GLN A 320 -18.29 14.30 -4.76
C GLN A 320 -18.96 13.02 -4.24
N LEU A 321 -18.29 12.35 -3.33
CA LEU A 321 -18.84 11.24 -2.54
C LEU A 321 -18.76 11.57 -1.04
N THR A 322 -19.60 10.94 -0.24
CA THR A 322 -19.50 10.98 1.23
C THR A 322 -18.37 10.10 1.74
N GLU A 323 -18.13 8.98 1.06
CA GLU A 323 -17.04 8.05 1.33
C GLU A 323 -16.63 7.32 0.03
N LEU A 324 -15.36 6.92 -0.07
CA LEU A 324 -14.89 6.10 -1.18
C LEU A 324 -15.21 4.62 -0.94
N PRO A 325 -15.70 3.88 -1.97
CA PRO A 325 -15.97 2.46 -1.84
C PRO A 325 -14.66 1.68 -1.58
N ARG A 326 -14.66 0.86 -0.52
CA ARG A 326 -13.47 0.12 -0.09
C ARG A 326 -13.79 -1.34 0.21
N ASN A 327 -12.79 -2.19 0.04
CA ASN A 327 -12.85 -3.56 0.53
C ASN A 327 -12.49 -3.61 2.03
N GLN A 328 -12.56 -4.80 2.63
CA GLN A 328 -12.25 -5.04 4.05
C GLN A 328 -10.82 -4.66 4.47
N LEU A 329 -9.90 -4.50 3.52
CA LEU A 329 -8.52 -4.02 3.75
C LEU A 329 -8.38 -2.51 3.59
N GLY A 330 -9.48 -1.79 3.38
CA GLY A 330 -9.45 -0.35 3.11
C GLY A 330 -8.97 0.03 1.70
N LYS A 331 -8.79 -0.95 0.79
CA LYS A 331 -8.40 -0.68 -0.59
C LYS A 331 -9.59 -0.18 -1.39
N ILE A 332 -9.42 0.91 -2.14
CA ILE A 332 -10.44 1.49 -3.02
C ILE A 332 -10.89 0.47 -4.08
N LEU A 333 -12.20 0.30 -4.21
CA LEU A 333 -12.85 -0.53 -5.22
C LEU A 333 -13.21 0.34 -6.42
N ARG A 334 -12.27 0.51 -7.37
CA ARG A 334 -12.49 1.37 -8.54
C ARG A 334 -13.61 0.87 -9.45
N SER A 335 -13.89 -0.42 -9.45
CA SER A 335 -15.03 -0.99 -10.18
C SER A 335 -16.40 -0.56 -9.66
N ALA A 336 -16.45 0.06 -8.50
CA ALA A 336 -17.67 0.63 -7.90
C ALA A 336 -17.73 2.17 -8.05
N LEU A 337 -16.83 2.76 -8.83
CA LEU A 337 -16.80 4.17 -9.18
C LEU A 337 -17.36 4.33 -10.60
N GLY A 338 -18.58 4.79 -10.77
CA GLY A 338 -19.20 5.06 -12.06
C GLY A 338 -20.30 4.11 -12.43
#